data_62d9e23d7ab0ab9217a1e0c5f0570e17
#
_entry.id   62d9e23d7ab0ab9217a1e0c5f0570e17
#
_cell.length_a   1.000
_cell.length_b   1.000
_cell.length_c   1.000
_cell.angle_alpha   90.00
_cell.angle_beta   90.00
_cell.angle_gamma   90.00
#
_symmetry.space_group_name_H-M   'P 1'
#
loop_
_entity.id
_entity.type
_entity.pdbx_description
1 polymer ?
#
loop_
_entity_poly.entity_id
_entity_poly.type
_entity_poly.pdbx_seq_one_letter_code
_entity_poly.pdbx_strand_id
1 'polypeptide(L)'
;DCAPFCRAACLLGGRDVVVTPPAADVSKYVTKCIRGLSEAAKTFPRWKRGTCVECPPIDVGEDEEPFVFSYHQDVSKNPHIIKLKDDLTSYLKQLTDEEGAIQRYKESWKIYDTQHGLWDEKARRELDKLTESSEPPGVVYFDAKLETYAGLANDALSRPRTTDVDFLRIDCDDVSKGVAKQSLSWRDQYGKVLRDVSFEKMTGLVDSWDAWRRDIDGTQCDSIETLMFVLNTIAKVVDASMDMELQYADVSERYRTLERHEVKIEDHELELAHSLAEKWRDLYVFARTKDLRLAKVKEDFRAVTTEQSEAFQEELKELRTQFYSDGPIAGKVSLEEGVLLMVDYAETLQKCVAKKTSS
;
A
#
# COMPACT_ATOMS: atom_id res chain seq x y z
N ASP A 1 21.50 24.94 38.16
CA ASP A 1 20.76 24.93 36.87
C ASP A 1 21.67 25.50 35.78
N CYS A 2 22.45 24.62 35.14
CA CYS A 2 23.21 25.03 33.96
C CYS A 2 22.24 25.00 32.77
N ALA A 3 21.78 26.17 32.34
CA ALA A 3 21.06 26.28 31.10
C ALA A 3 21.96 25.73 29.93
N PRO A 4 21.43 25.02 28.94
CA PRO A 4 22.22 24.48 27.87
C PRO A 4 22.89 25.62 27.10
N PHE A 5 24.21 25.62 27.07
CA PHE A 5 25.00 26.68 26.42
C PHE A 5 25.52 26.29 25.04
N CYS A 6 25.49 25.02 24.72
CA CYS A 6 25.83 24.51 23.38
C CYS A 6 24.57 24.07 22.64
N ARG A 7 24.54 24.31 21.33
CA ARG A 7 23.47 23.87 20.43
C ARG A 7 24.02 22.86 19.45
N ALA A 8 23.26 21.79 19.21
CA ALA A 8 23.53 20.82 18.19
C ALA A 8 22.23 20.51 17.44
N ALA A 9 22.33 20.08 16.20
CA ALA A 9 21.22 19.61 15.40
C ALA A 9 21.33 18.09 15.17
N CYS A 10 20.22 17.39 15.28
CA CYS A 10 20.08 16.03 14.81
C CYS A 10 19.69 16.06 13.35
N LEU A 11 20.48 15.40 12.51
CA LEU A 11 20.26 15.26 11.08
C LEU A 11 20.05 13.79 10.74
N LEU A 12 19.18 13.53 9.77
CA LEU A 12 18.96 12.18 9.24
C LEU A 12 19.97 11.94 8.11
N GLY A 13 21.00 11.11 8.37
CA GLY A 13 22.01 10.68 7.39
C GLY A 13 21.66 9.31 6.79
N GLY A 14 20.61 9.23 5.98
CA GLY A 14 20.13 7.95 5.48
C GLY A 14 19.45 7.12 6.58
N ARG A 15 20.09 6.01 7.01
CA ARG A 15 19.59 5.16 8.11
C ARG A 15 20.01 5.62 9.51
N ASP A 16 21.06 6.42 9.58
CA ASP A 16 21.64 6.83 10.87
C ASP A 16 21.26 8.27 11.24
N VAL A 17 21.08 8.48 12.53
CA VAL A 17 20.89 9.81 13.11
C VAL A 17 22.24 10.37 13.48
N VAL A 18 22.60 11.51 12.87
CA VAL A 18 23.87 12.19 13.08
C VAL A 18 23.65 13.47 13.86
N VAL A 19 24.41 13.66 14.93
CA VAL A 19 24.41 14.92 15.68
C VAL A 19 25.52 15.82 15.18
N THR A 20 25.16 17.04 14.81
CA THR A 20 26.08 18.05 14.29
C THR A 20 26.04 19.31 15.18
N PRO A 21 27.17 19.79 15.73
CA PRO A 21 28.52 19.24 15.57
C PRO A 21 28.73 17.91 16.31
N PRO A 22 29.70 17.06 15.89
CA PRO A 22 30.02 15.82 16.58
C PRO A 22 30.43 16.06 18.02
N ALA A 23 30.13 15.12 18.94
CA ALA A 23 30.47 15.25 20.36
C ALA A 23 31.97 15.52 20.59
N ALA A 24 32.86 14.95 19.75
CA ALA A 24 34.29 15.18 19.80
C ALA A 24 34.68 16.64 19.52
N ASP A 25 33.97 17.31 18.60
CA ASP A 25 34.28 18.71 18.26
C ASP A 25 33.68 19.65 19.34
N VAL A 26 32.52 19.34 19.90
CA VAL A 26 31.96 20.04 21.07
C VAL A 26 32.96 19.95 22.23
N SER A 27 33.47 18.75 22.51
CA SER A 27 34.48 18.51 23.55
C SER A 27 35.75 19.34 23.31
N LYS A 28 36.26 19.35 22.10
CA LYS A 28 37.42 20.20 21.73
C LYS A 28 37.15 21.69 21.95
N TYR A 29 35.97 22.16 21.54
CA TYR A 29 35.55 23.55 21.68
C TYR A 29 35.46 23.94 23.17
N VAL A 30 34.79 23.16 23.99
CA VAL A 30 34.67 23.41 25.44
C VAL A 30 36.04 23.37 26.10
N THR A 31 36.90 22.40 25.77
CA THR A 31 38.27 22.32 26.26
C THR A 31 39.08 23.57 25.90
N LYS A 32 38.92 24.08 24.66
CA LYS A 32 39.54 25.32 24.21
C LYS A 32 39.07 26.53 25.01
N CYS A 33 37.76 26.61 25.31
CA CYS A 33 37.19 27.67 26.15
C CYS A 33 37.75 27.65 27.58
N ILE A 34 37.82 26.45 28.19
CA ILE A 34 38.40 26.28 29.56
C ILE A 34 39.87 26.70 29.58
N ARG A 35 40.63 26.29 28.57
CA ARG A 35 42.03 26.70 28.43
C ARG A 35 42.17 28.21 28.20
N GLY A 36 41.33 28.78 27.33
CA GLY A 36 41.29 30.20 27.07
C GLY A 36 41.02 31.06 28.31
N LEU A 37 40.05 30.62 29.16
CA LEU A 37 39.76 31.25 30.45
C LEU A 37 41.00 31.25 31.38
N SER A 38 41.74 30.13 31.43
CA SER A 38 42.96 30.02 32.21
C SER A 38 44.10 30.84 31.63
N GLU A 39 44.22 30.93 30.34
CA GLU A 39 45.25 31.70 29.64
C GLU A 39 44.98 33.19 29.65
N ALA A 40 43.70 33.61 29.58
CA ALA A 40 43.33 35.03 29.69
C ALA A 40 43.81 35.65 31.01
N ALA A 41 43.81 34.85 32.08
CA ALA A 41 44.34 35.35 33.36
C ALA A 41 45.84 35.68 33.32
N LYS A 42 46.61 35.14 32.36
CA LYS A 42 48.05 35.48 32.18
C LYS A 42 48.24 36.83 31.51
N THR A 43 47.27 37.29 30.73
CA THR A 43 47.35 38.55 29.98
C THR A 43 47.02 39.78 30.84
N PHE A 44 46.45 39.61 31.99
CA PHE A 44 46.13 40.71 32.89
C PHE A 44 47.31 40.94 33.84
N PRO A 45 48.03 42.04 33.69
CA PRO A 45 49.12 42.36 34.60
C PRO A 45 48.58 42.69 35.98
N ARG A 46 49.22 42.16 37.03
CA ARG A 46 48.88 42.44 38.40
C ARG A 46 49.27 43.87 38.73
N TRP A 47 48.31 44.65 39.21
CA TRP A 47 48.59 46.04 39.55
C TRP A 47 49.45 46.12 40.81
N LYS A 48 50.46 46.99 40.80
CA LYS A 48 51.42 47.14 41.86
C LYS A 48 50.80 47.47 43.24
N ARG A 49 49.55 47.91 43.30
CA ARG A 49 48.81 48.29 44.51
C ARG A 49 47.56 47.43 44.79
N GLY A 50 47.37 46.35 44.06
CA GLY A 50 46.24 45.40 44.35
C GLY A 50 46.68 44.43 45.42
N THR A 51 45.98 44.42 46.53
CA THR A 51 45.93 43.42 47.60
C THR A 51 47.12 42.51 47.78
N CYS A 52 48.00 42.89 48.70
CA CYS A 52 48.77 41.98 49.58
C CYS A 52 50.03 41.29 49.07
N VAL A 53 50.52 41.55 47.91
CA VAL A 53 51.86 41.04 47.54
C VAL A 53 52.71 42.20 47.08
N GLU A 54 53.64 42.57 47.91
CA GLU A 54 54.80 43.35 47.45
C GLU A 54 55.48 42.51 46.35
N CYS A 55 55.46 43.02 45.12
CA CYS A 55 56.25 42.43 44.08
C CYS A 55 57.70 42.67 44.47
N PRO A 56 58.50 41.64 44.68
CA PRO A 56 59.94 41.85 44.87
C PRO A 56 60.48 42.51 43.60
N PRO A 57 61.46 43.44 43.73
CA PRO A 57 62.09 43.96 42.59
C PRO A 57 62.82 42.84 41.85
N ILE A 58 62.41 42.60 40.61
CA ILE A 58 63.05 41.60 39.78
C ILE A 58 64.28 42.31 39.19
N ASP A 59 65.41 41.85 39.64
CA ASP A 59 66.68 42.17 38.99
C ASP A 59 66.72 41.30 37.71
N VAL A 60 66.27 41.90 36.63
CA VAL A 60 66.29 41.21 35.33
C VAL A 60 67.65 41.55 34.74
N GLY A 61 68.50 40.54 34.52
CA GLY A 61 69.70 40.67 33.77
C GLY A 61 69.45 41.32 32.37
N GLU A 62 70.39 42.02 31.78
CA GLU A 62 70.16 42.80 30.57
C GLU A 62 69.64 41.97 29.34
N ASP A 63 69.65 40.61 29.44
CA ASP A 63 69.26 39.71 28.36
C ASP A 63 67.97 38.87 28.67
N GLU A 64 67.28 39.11 29.79
CA GLU A 64 66.03 38.35 30.13
C GLU A 64 64.76 39.19 29.95
N GLU A 65 63.73 38.59 29.33
CA GLU A 65 62.43 39.25 29.23
C GLU A 65 61.84 39.55 30.61
N PRO A 66 61.26 40.73 30.85
CA PRO A 66 60.81 41.16 32.15
C PRO A 66 59.66 40.24 32.59
N PHE A 67 59.80 39.60 33.78
CA PHE A 67 58.75 38.75 34.36
C PHE A 67 57.53 39.59 34.77
N VAL A 68 56.41 39.36 34.09
CA VAL A 68 55.16 40.04 34.35
C VAL A 68 54.32 39.23 35.34
N PHE A 69 54.07 39.75 36.53
CA PHE A 69 53.14 39.15 37.46
C PHE A 69 51.73 39.23 36.89
N SER A 70 51.04 38.07 36.85
CA SER A 70 49.68 37.96 36.37
C SER A 70 48.76 37.31 37.42
N TYR A 71 47.43 37.44 37.25
CA TYR A 71 46.45 36.78 38.12
C TYR A 71 46.32 35.29 37.87
N HIS A 72 47.13 34.72 36.99
CA HIS A 72 47.03 33.31 36.59
C HIS A 72 47.14 32.34 37.79
N GLN A 73 48.04 32.58 38.73
CA GLN A 73 48.19 31.71 39.92
C GLN A 73 46.95 31.76 40.85
N ASP A 74 46.37 32.95 41.06
CA ASP A 74 45.23 33.13 41.89
C ASP A 74 43.96 32.49 41.28
N VAL A 75 43.77 32.70 39.98
CA VAL A 75 42.68 32.10 39.22
C VAL A 75 42.82 30.57 39.19
N SER A 76 44.04 30.04 38.96
CA SER A 76 44.27 28.60 38.89
C SER A 76 44.07 27.87 40.25
N LYS A 77 44.31 28.58 41.37
CA LYS A 77 44.13 28.04 42.74
C LYS A 77 42.74 28.31 43.33
N ASN A 78 41.91 29.08 42.65
CA ASN A 78 40.59 29.42 43.16
C ASN A 78 39.69 28.18 43.18
N PRO A 79 39.10 27.80 44.36
CA PRO A 79 38.33 26.59 44.50
C PRO A 79 37.09 26.55 43.59
N HIS A 80 36.46 27.69 43.29
CA HIS A 80 35.31 27.75 42.36
C HIS A 80 35.70 27.48 40.93
N ILE A 81 36.87 27.94 40.48
CA ILE A 81 37.41 27.69 39.14
C ILE A 81 37.82 26.23 38.99
N ILE A 82 38.46 25.64 40.03
CA ILE A 82 38.81 24.23 40.06
C ILE A 82 37.57 23.39 39.95
N LYS A 83 36.58 23.63 40.76
CA LYS A 83 35.30 22.91 40.74
C LYS A 83 34.61 23.02 39.37
N LEU A 84 34.54 24.22 38.78
CA LEU A 84 33.98 24.42 37.44
C LEU A 84 34.73 23.61 36.37
N LYS A 85 36.04 23.53 36.45
CA LYS A 85 36.85 22.71 35.50
C LYS A 85 36.56 21.22 35.68
N ASP A 86 36.45 20.75 36.92
CA ASP A 86 36.17 19.35 37.23
C ASP A 86 34.78 18.96 36.77
N ASP A 87 33.78 19.80 37.02
CA ASP A 87 32.39 19.60 36.58
C ASP A 87 32.33 19.53 35.03
N LEU A 88 32.94 20.49 34.34
CA LEU A 88 32.99 20.50 32.87
C LEU A 88 33.73 19.30 32.30
N THR A 89 34.84 18.87 32.94
CA THR A 89 35.56 17.66 32.52
C THR A 89 34.76 16.39 32.68
N SER A 90 33.97 16.31 33.76
CA SER A 90 33.03 15.20 33.98
C SER A 90 31.94 15.16 32.90
N TYR A 91 31.32 16.28 32.58
CA TYR A 91 30.32 16.37 31.49
C TYR A 91 30.90 16.02 30.13
N LEU A 92 32.16 16.46 29.84
CA LEU A 92 32.83 16.10 28.59
C LEU A 92 33.09 14.59 28.45
N LYS A 93 33.40 13.90 29.57
CA LYS A 93 33.54 12.43 29.58
C LYS A 93 32.22 11.76 29.29
N GLN A 94 31.12 12.21 29.90
CA GLN A 94 29.78 11.66 29.66
C GLN A 94 29.35 11.81 28.19
N LEU A 95 29.74 12.91 27.54
CA LEU A 95 29.45 13.15 26.12
C LEU A 95 30.20 12.21 25.16
N THR A 96 31.42 11.79 25.54
CA THR A 96 32.30 10.96 24.70
C THR A 96 32.13 9.48 24.93
N ASP A 97 31.49 9.06 26.02
CA ASP A 97 31.22 7.65 26.28
C ASP A 97 30.19 7.07 25.29
N GLU A 98 30.46 5.86 24.78
CA GLU A 98 29.58 5.16 23.84
C GLU A 98 28.16 4.90 24.42
N GLU A 99 28.05 4.82 25.74
CA GLU A 99 26.81 4.67 26.50
C GLU A 99 26.20 6.03 26.93
N GLY A 100 26.75 7.14 26.46
CA GLY A 100 26.36 8.47 26.88
C GLY A 100 24.91 8.85 26.51
N ALA A 101 24.43 9.94 27.12
CA ALA A 101 23.07 10.44 26.91
C ALA A 101 22.74 10.74 25.45
N ILE A 102 23.72 11.20 24.65
CA ILE A 102 23.57 11.44 23.21
C ILE A 102 23.33 10.12 22.47
N GLN A 103 24.05 9.06 22.81
CA GLN A 103 23.90 7.75 22.15
C GLN A 103 22.52 7.16 22.46
N ARG A 104 22.09 7.19 23.71
CA ARG A 104 20.71 6.78 24.11
C ARG A 104 19.64 7.58 23.37
N TYR A 105 19.89 8.87 23.18
CA TYR A 105 18.99 9.72 22.41
C TYR A 105 18.93 9.33 20.93
N LYS A 106 20.06 9.06 20.28
CA LYS A 106 20.12 8.54 18.91
C LYS A 106 19.37 7.20 18.80
N GLU A 107 19.55 6.31 19.75
CA GLU A 107 18.88 5.01 19.79
C GLU A 107 17.36 5.13 19.87
N SER A 108 16.86 6.14 20.58
CA SER A 108 15.42 6.43 20.65
C SER A 108 14.81 6.76 19.27
N TRP A 109 15.62 7.28 18.33
CA TRP A 109 15.22 7.52 16.96
C TRP A 109 15.47 6.32 16.02
N LYS A 110 16.45 5.46 16.32
CA LYS A 110 16.70 4.21 15.56
C LYS A 110 15.56 3.20 15.69
N ILE A 111 14.69 3.35 16.67
CA ILE A 111 13.49 2.51 16.86
C ILE A 111 12.62 2.46 15.59
N TYR A 112 12.49 3.57 14.87
CA TYR A 112 11.70 3.62 13.63
C TYR A 112 12.26 2.72 12.52
N ASP A 113 13.57 2.54 12.47
CA ASP A 113 14.20 1.62 11.52
C ASP A 113 14.21 0.18 12.05
N THR A 114 14.64 -0.04 13.30
CA THR A 114 14.80 -1.38 13.87
C THR A 114 13.49 -2.13 14.08
N GLN A 115 12.42 -1.45 14.50
CA GLN A 115 11.12 -2.08 14.74
C GLN A 115 10.21 -2.06 13.51
N HIS A 116 10.27 -1.01 12.71
CA HIS A 116 9.34 -0.79 11.61
C HIS A 116 9.98 -0.87 10.22
N GLY A 117 11.32 -1.01 10.16
CA GLY A 117 12.05 -1.18 8.90
C GLY A 117 11.85 -0.03 7.91
N LEU A 118 11.79 1.22 8.42
CA LEU A 118 11.42 2.39 7.62
C LEU A 118 12.34 2.61 6.42
N TRP A 119 13.61 2.21 6.54
CA TRP A 119 14.64 2.27 5.49
C TRP A 119 15.13 0.88 5.05
N ASP A 120 14.40 -0.20 5.42
CA ASP A 120 14.79 -1.55 5.07
C ASP A 120 14.35 -1.88 3.64
N GLU A 121 15.25 -2.48 2.88
CA GLU A 121 14.96 -3.04 1.57
C GLU A 121 13.93 -4.18 1.60
N LYS A 122 13.72 -4.81 2.76
CA LYS A 122 12.71 -5.87 2.91
C LYS A 122 11.30 -5.34 2.68
N ALA A 123 10.98 -4.17 3.24
CA ALA A 123 9.68 -3.53 3.03
C ALA A 123 9.44 -3.22 1.55
N ARG A 124 10.48 -2.80 0.84
CA ARG A 124 10.41 -2.56 -0.62
C ARG A 124 10.15 -3.84 -1.40
N ARG A 125 10.88 -4.91 -1.07
CA ARG A 125 10.68 -6.23 -1.70
C ARG A 125 9.31 -6.82 -1.40
N GLU A 126 8.75 -6.55 -0.21
CA GLU A 126 7.38 -6.92 0.13
C GLU A 126 6.38 -6.19 -0.76
N LEU A 127 6.56 -4.89 -0.93
CA LEU A 127 5.72 -4.08 -1.81
C LEU A 127 5.80 -4.53 -3.28
N ASP A 128 6.99 -4.80 -3.79
CA ASP A 128 7.21 -5.30 -5.16
C ASP A 128 6.48 -6.64 -5.37
N LYS A 129 6.57 -7.56 -4.39
CA LYS A 129 5.81 -8.83 -4.44
C LYS A 129 4.30 -8.64 -4.43
N LEU A 130 3.78 -7.65 -3.70
CA LEU A 130 2.35 -7.34 -3.68
C LEU A 130 1.87 -6.80 -5.03
N THR A 131 2.71 -6.05 -5.72
CA THR A 131 2.41 -5.51 -7.05
C THR A 131 2.41 -6.60 -8.14
N GLU A 132 3.26 -7.63 -7.98
CA GLU A 132 3.37 -8.74 -8.93
C GLU A 132 2.39 -9.90 -8.63
N SER A 133 1.74 -9.89 -7.47
CA SER A 133 0.86 -10.97 -7.04
C SER A 133 -0.47 -10.94 -7.78
N SER A 134 -0.88 -12.09 -8.34
CA SER A 134 -2.19 -12.28 -8.94
C SER A 134 -3.33 -12.27 -7.91
N GLU A 135 -3.03 -12.57 -6.65
CA GLU A 135 -4.00 -12.54 -5.53
C GLU A 135 -3.47 -11.61 -4.42
N PRO A 136 -3.71 -10.31 -4.52
CA PRO A 136 -3.30 -9.39 -3.48
C PRO A 136 -4.08 -9.62 -2.18
N PRO A 137 -3.48 -9.33 -1.02
CA PRO A 137 -4.13 -9.47 0.26
C PRO A 137 -5.40 -8.61 0.38
N GLY A 138 -6.28 -9.00 1.30
CA GLY A 138 -7.53 -8.28 1.56
C GLY A 138 -7.32 -6.86 2.09
N VAL A 139 -8.38 -6.05 2.06
CA VAL A 139 -8.39 -4.64 2.50
C VAL A 139 -7.83 -4.45 3.92
N VAL A 140 -8.09 -5.39 4.83
CA VAL A 140 -7.65 -5.34 6.25
C VAL A 140 -6.12 -5.25 6.37
N TYR A 141 -5.39 -5.96 5.49
CA TYR A 141 -3.93 -5.90 5.47
C TYR A 141 -3.43 -4.49 5.11
N PHE A 142 -4.00 -3.91 4.06
CA PHE A 142 -3.63 -2.56 3.63
C PHE A 142 -4.03 -1.50 4.65
N ASP A 143 -5.22 -1.60 5.23
CA ASP A 143 -5.70 -0.69 6.28
C ASP A 143 -4.73 -0.67 7.47
N ALA A 144 -4.33 -1.85 7.97
CA ALA A 144 -3.35 -1.95 9.05
C ALA A 144 -1.98 -1.34 8.69
N LYS A 145 -1.50 -1.53 7.45
CA LYS A 145 -0.23 -0.94 7.00
C LYS A 145 -0.33 0.58 6.89
N LEU A 146 -1.41 1.10 6.28
CA LEU A 146 -1.64 2.54 6.13
C LEU A 146 -1.75 3.22 7.50
N GLU A 147 -2.50 2.63 8.44
CA GLU A 147 -2.63 3.12 9.81
C GLU A 147 -1.28 3.12 10.55
N THR A 148 -0.50 2.04 10.42
CA THR A 148 0.83 1.93 11.04
C THR A 148 1.75 3.06 10.57
N TYR A 149 1.86 3.29 9.28
CA TYR A 149 2.74 4.33 8.75
C TYR A 149 2.23 5.75 9.02
N ALA A 150 0.92 5.98 9.03
CA ALA A 150 0.33 7.25 9.47
C ALA A 150 0.59 7.50 10.96
N GLY A 151 0.46 6.47 11.80
CA GLY A 151 0.76 6.53 13.23
C GLY A 151 2.23 6.86 13.51
N LEU A 152 3.17 6.22 12.80
CA LEU A 152 4.60 6.52 12.91
C LEU A 152 4.94 7.97 12.53
N ALA A 153 4.31 8.50 11.49
CA ALA A 153 4.50 9.89 11.10
C ALA A 153 4.00 10.86 12.18
N ASN A 154 2.82 10.60 12.74
CA ASN A 154 2.25 11.40 13.82
C ASN A 154 3.08 11.31 15.11
N ASP A 155 3.56 10.12 15.48
CA ASP A 155 4.43 9.92 16.64
C ASP A 155 5.73 10.73 16.47
N ALA A 156 6.37 10.63 15.31
CA ALA A 156 7.59 11.40 15.04
C ALA A 156 7.38 12.92 15.11
N LEU A 157 6.26 13.42 14.61
CA LEU A 157 5.92 14.86 14.65
C LEU A 157 5.47 15.34 16.03
N SER A 158 4.95 14.44 16.88
CA SER A 158 4.52 14.76 18.24
C SER A 158 5.70 14.90 19.22
N ARG A 159 6.87 14.39 18.88
CA ARG A 159 8.06 14.49 19.71
C ARG A 159 8.52 15.95 19.85
N PRO A 160 9.08 16.32 21.01
CA PRO A 160 9.57 17.68 21.21
C PRO A 160 10.66 18.04 20.20
N ARG A 161 10.54 19.22 19.58
CA ARG A 161 11.48 19.71 18.56
C ARG A 161 12.88 19.92 19.10
N THR A 162 12.98 20.29 20.39
CA THR A 162 14.26 20.51 21.06
C THR A 162 14.28 19.70 22.34
N THR A 163 15.41 19.02 22.57
CA THR A 163 15.63 18.24 23.79
C THR A 163 16.94 18.67 24.40
N ASP A 164 16.94 18.92 25.72
CA ASP A 164 18.14 19.25 26.48
C ASP A 164 18.78 17.96 27.00
N VAL A 165 20.01 17.71 26.57
CA VAL A 165 20.82 16.58 27.02
C VAL A 165 22.04 17.17 27.69
N ASP A 166 22.07 17.12 29.03
CA ASP A 166 23.07 17.78 29.85
C ASP A 166 23.19 19.27 29.52
N PHE A 167 24.36 19.74 29.08
CA PHE A 167 24.59 21.13 28.67
C PHE A 167 24.33 21.37 27.15
N LEU A 168 23.89 20.37 26.44
CA LEU A 168 23.66 20.42 24.99
C LEU A 168 22.16 20.49 24.70
N ARG A 169 21.73 21.51 23.99
CA ARG A 169 20.39 21.60 23.41
C ARG A 169 20.42 21.03 22.00
N ILE A 170 19.72 19.94 21.80
CA ILE A 170 19.63 19.23 20.52
C ILE A 170 18.36 19.64 19.81
N ASP A 171 18.47 20.16 18.60
CA ASP A 171 17.36 20.40 17.69
C ASP A 171 17.09 19.15 16.87
N CYS A 172 15.86 18.66 16.88
CA CYS A 172 15.43 17.40 16.28
C CYS A 172 14.38 17.60 15.18
N ASP A 173 14.10 18.83 14.80
CA ASP A 173 13.06 19.17 13.83
C ASP A 173 13.31 18.47 12.47
N ASP A 174 14.57 18.45 12.01
CA ASP A 174 14.92 17.79 10.75
C ASP A 174 14.76 16.28 10.78
N VAL A 175 15.14 15.61 11.88
CA VAL A 175 14.95 14.16 12.03
C VAL A 175 13.48 13.82 12.12
N SER A 176 12.71 14.56 12.91
CA SER A 176 11.27 14.38 13.04
C SER A 176 10.55 14.48 11.71
N LYS A 177 10.84 15.53 10.94
CA LYS A 177 10.30 15.72 9.59
C LYS A 177 10.77 14.66 8.62
N GLY A 178 12.04 14.22 8.71
CA GLY A 178 12.62 13.18 7.86
C GLY A 178 11.95 11.83 8.09
N VAL A 179 11.76 11.43 9.34
CA VAL A 179 11.05 10.19 9.72
C VAL A 179 9.60 10.25 9.27
N ALA A 180 8.90 11.37 9.53
CA ALA A 180 7.51 11.54 9.12
C ALA A 180 7.36 11.48 7.59
N LYS A 181 8.24 12.16 6.85
CA LYS A 181 8.24 12.13 5.39
C LYS A 181 8.44 10.73 4.83
N GLN A 182 9.37 9.95 5.41
CA GLN A 182 9.62 8.58 5.00
C GLN A 182 8.41 7.68 5.30
N SER A 183 7.81 7.83 6.49
CA SER A 183 6.61 7.08 6.88
C SER A 183 5.43 7.37 5.93
N LEU A 184 5.17 8.64 5.64
CA LEU A 184 4.13 9.04 4.69
C LEU A 184 4.42 8.54 3.27
N SER A 185 5.70 8.51 2.85
CA SER A 185 6.08 7.92 1.56
C SER A 185 5.71 6.43 1.47
N TRP A 186 5.90 5.66 2.53
CA TRP A 186 5.46 4.25 2.59
C TRP A 186 3.95 4.13 2.57
N ARG A 187 3.24 4.96 3.35
CA ARG A 187 1.77 5.02 3.31
C ARG A 187 1.27 5.25 1.89
N ASP A 188 1.84 6.24 1.20
CA ASP A 188 1.42 6.59 -0.16
C ASP A 188 1.73 5.47 -1.17
N GLN A 189 2.84 4.74 -1.00
CA GLN A 189 3.17 3.59 -1.85
C GLN A 189 2.20 2.42 -1.64
N TYR A 190 1.90 2.04 -0.38
CA TYR A 190 0.90 1.00 -0.10
C TYR A 190 -0.50 1.44 -0.56
N GLY A 191 -0.85 2.71 -0.38
CA GLY A 191 -2.10 3.29 -0.88
C GLY A 191 -2.21 3.20 -2.40
N LYS A 192 -1.11 3.48 -3.11
CA LYS A 192 -1.06 3.36 -4.57
C LYS A 192 -1.30 1.91 -5.04
N VAL A 193 -0.65 0.94 -4.41
CA VAL A 193 -0.86 -0.48 -4.75
C VAL A 193 -2.31 -0.89 -4.50
N LEU A 194 -2.90 -0.51 -3.36
CA LEU A 194 -4.30 -0.78 -3.08
C LEU A 194 -5.23 -0.13 -4.11
N ARG A 195 -4.96 1.12 -4.51
CA ARG A 195 -5.72 1.84 -5.54
C ARG A 195 -5.65 1.10 -6.87
N ASP A 196 -4.43 0.78 -7.34
CA ASP A 196 -4.21 0.17 -8.65
C ASP A 196 -4.93 -1.19 -8.75
N VAL A 197 -4.80 -2.04 -7.73
CA VAL A 197 -5.51 -3.33 -7.63
C VAL A 197 -7.03 -3.16 -7.59
N SER A 198 -7.51 -2.16 -6.84
CA SER A 198 -8.94 -1.90 -6.71
C SER A 198 -9.53 -1.35 -7.99
N PHE A 199 -8.79 -0.52 -8.72
CA PHE A 199 -9.18 0.03 -10.00
C PHE A 199 -9.27 -1.04 -11.08
N GLU A 200 -8.27 -1.94 -11.16
CA GLU A 200 -8.31 -3.07 -12.09
C GLU A 200 -9.52 -3.98 -11.84
N LYS A 201 -9.77 -4.30 -10.58
CA LYS A 201 -10.95 -5.11 -10.21
C LYS A 201 -12.25 -4.39 -10.54
N MET A 202 -12.35 -3.11 -10.26
CA MET A 202 -13.53 -2.28 -10.54
C MET A 202 -13.83 -2.20 -12.04
N THR A 203 -12.83 -1.92 -12.85
CA THR A 203 -12.97 -1.84 -14.31
C THR A 203 -13.36 -3.18 -14.90
N GLY A 204 -12.75 -4.28 -14.44
CA GLY A 204 -13.11 -5.63 -14.86
C GLY A 204 -14.56 -6.00 -14.56
N LEU A 205 -15.09 -5.57 -13.41
CA LEU A 205 -16.52 -5.75 -13.08
C LEU A 205 -17.42 -4.95 -14.03
N VAL A 206 -17.13 -3.67 -14.21
CA VAL A 206 -17.94 -2.80 -15.08
C VAL A 206 -17.92 -3.27 -16.52
N ASP A 207 -16.75 -3.65 -17.05
CA ASP A 207 -16.61 -4.18 -18.41
C ASP A 207 -17.42 -5.47 -18.62
N SER A 208 -17.42 -6.35 -17.63
CA SER A 208 -18.23 -7.59 -17.69
C SER A 208 -19.74 -7.31 -17.66
N TRP A 209 -20.16 -6.35 -16.83
CA TRP A 209 -21.58 -5.94 -16.76
C TRP A 209 -22.04 -5.26 -18.05
N ASP A 210 -21.21 -4.41 -18.63
CA ASP A 210 -21.49 -3.75 -19.90
C ASP A 210 -21.52 -4.76 -21.08
N ALA A 211 -20.69 -5.80 -21.03
CA ALA A 211 -20.74 -6.91 -21.99
C ALA A 211 -22.09 -7.66 -21.86
N TRP A 212 -22.49 -8.08 -20.66
CA TRP A 212 -23.78 -8.75 -20.45
C TRP A 212 -24.97 -7.88 -20.88
N ARG A 213 -24.90 -6.58 -20.61
CA ARG A 213 -25.94 -5.64 -21.06
C ARG A 213 -26.05 -5.58 -22.56
N ARG A 214 -24.92 -5.49 -23.26
CA ARG A 214 -24.86 -5.50 -24.73
C ARG A 214 -25.38 -6.80 -25.31
N ASP A 215 -25.02 -7.94 -24.73
CA ASP A 215 -25.47 -9.27 -25.18
C ASP A 215 -26.99 -9.42 -25.04
N ILE A 216 -27.57 -8.92 -23.95
CA ILE A 216 -29.02 -8.97 -23.70
C ILE A 216 -29.78 -7.98 -24.59
N ASP A 217 -29.25 -6.78 -24.84
CA ASP A 217 -29.96 -5.73 -25.58
C ASP A 217 -29.76 -5.82 -27.09
N GLY A 218 -28.55 -6.12 -27.51
CA GLY A 218 -28.16 -6.13 -28.93
C GLY A 218 -28.61 -7.34 -29.72
N THR A 219 -29.03 -8.41 -29.04
CA THR A 219 -29.43 -9.66 -29.71
C THR A 219 -30.93 -9.69 -29.98
N GLN A 220 -31.31 -9.72 -31.27
CA GLN A 220 -32.70 -9.95 -31.64
C GLN A 220 -33.02 -11.45 -31.55
N CYS A 221 -34.15 -11.78 -30.93
CA CYS A 221 -34.56 -13.17 -30.70
C CYS A 221 -35.36 -13.72 -31.88
N ASP A 222 -34.72 -13.80 -33.05
CA ASP A 222 -35.37 -14.24 -34.28
C ASP A 222 -35.24 -15.77 -34.52
N SER A 223 -34.35 -16.41 -33.75
CA SER A 223 -34.15 -17.87 -33.78
C SER A 223 -34.12 -18.45 -32.38
N ILE A 224 -34.33 -19.78 -32.27
CA ILE A 224 -34.22 -20.52 -31.01
C ILE A 224 -32.83 -20.33 -30.39
N GLU A 225 -31.76 -20.33 -31.22
CA GLU A 225 -30.38 -20.20 -30.75
C GLU A 225 -30.11 -18.84 -30.15
N THR A 226 -30.58 -17.74 -30.80
CA THR A 226 -30.45 -16.37 -30.28
C THR A 226 -31.29 -16.17 -29.03
N LEU A 227 -32.48 -16.75 -28.98
CA LEU A 227 -33.29 -16.73 -27.74
C LEU A 227 -32.60 -17.46 -26.58
N MET A 228 -32.06 -18.66 -26.83
CA MET A 228 -31.32 -19.41 -25.81
C MET A 228 -30.07 -18.66 -25.34
N PHE A 229 -29.32 -18.01 -26.24
CA PHE A 229 -28.17 -17.19 -25.87
C PHE A 229 -28.55 -16.05 -24.91
N VAL A 230 -29.61 -15.30 -25.23
CA VAL A 230 -30.10 -14.21 -24.36
C VAL A 230 -30.58 -14.73 -23.01
N LEU A 231 -31.33 -15.84 -23.00
CA LEU A 231 -31.83 -16.46 -21.76
C LEU A 231 -30.69 -16.98 -20.89
N ASN A 232 -29.67 -17.59 -21.47
CA ASN A 232 -28.49 -18.06 -20.76
C ASN A 232 -27.70 -16.88 -20.17
N THR A 233 -27.61 -15.75 -20.89
CA THR A 233 -26.95 -14.54 -20.37
C THR A 233 -27.76 -13.93 -19.22
N ILE A 234 -29.09 -13.89 -19.34
CA ILE A 234 -29.96 -13.45 -18.23
C ILE A 234 -29.80 -14.38 -17.01
N ALA A 235 -29.78 -15.70 -17.21
CA ALA A 235 -29.54 -16.65 -16.13
C ALA A 235 -28.19 -16.42 -15.46
N LYS A 236 -27.11 -16.20 -16.22
CA LYS A 236 -25.79 -15.84 -15.67
C LYS A 236 -25.84 -14.61 -14.79
N VAL A 237 -26.56 -13.54 -15.18
CA VAL A 237 -26.71 -12.32 -14.39
C VAL A 237 -27.45 -12.60 -13.08
N VAL A 238 -28.52 -13.42 -13.14
CA VAL A 238 -29.31 -13.77 -11.95
C VAL A 238 -28.52 -14.67 -10.99
N ASP A 239 -27.85 -15.70 -11.51
CA ASP A 239 -27.08 -16.64 -10.70
C ASP A 239 -25.85 -16.02 -10.08
N ALA A 240 -25.20 -15.08 -10.81
CA ALA A 240 -24.03 -14.34 -10.31
C ALA A 240 -24.40 -13.23 -9.30
N SER A 241 -25.68 -12.97 -9.02
CA SER A 241 -26.12 -11.81 -8.25
C SER A 241 -25.40 -11.68 -6.88
N MET A 242 -25.40 -12.75 -6.10
CA MET A 242 -24.78 -12.73 -4.77
C MET A 242 -23.26 -12.53 -4.84
N ASP A 243 -22.61 -13.17 -5.80
CA ASP A 243 -21.15 -13.04 -5.97
C ASP A 243 -20.77 -11.63 -6.41
N MET A 244 -21.52 -11.03 -7.34
CA MET A 244 -21.29 -9.64 -7.78
C MET A 244 -21.52 -8.64 -6.65
N GLU A 245 -22.53 -8.88 -5.80
CA GLU A 245 -22.77 -8.03 -4.62
C GLU A 245 -21.59 -8.05 -3.65
N LEU A 246 -21.01 -9.21 -3.40
CA LEU A 246 -19.80 -9.33 -2.57
C LEU A 246 -18.59 -8.65 -3.21
N GLN A 247 -18.43 -8.79 -4.53
CA GLN A 247 -17.29 -8.23 -5.24
C GLN A 247 -17.33 -6.70 -5.28
N TYR A 248 -18.48 -6.08 -5.60
CA TYR A 248 -18.54 -4.62 -5.60
C TYR A 248 -18.53 -4.04 -4.17
N ALA A 249 -19.03 -4.77 -3.17
CA ALA A 249 -18.93 -4.36 -1.77
C ALA A 249 -17.46 -4.34 -1.31
N ASP A 250 -16.64 -5.35 -1.69
CA ASP A 250 -15.21 -5.38 -1.41
C ASP A 250 -14.48 -4.20 -2.08
N VAL A 251 -14.79 -3.90 -3.36
CA VAL A 251 -14.23 -2.73 -4.04
C VAL A 251 -14.63 -1.43 -3.33
N SER A 252 -15.89 -1.27 -2.98
CA SER A 252 -16.37 -0.08 -2.27
C SER A 252 -15.68 0.11 -0.91
N GLU A 253 -15.42 -0.98 -0.17
CA GLU A 253 -14.72 -0.91 1.11
C GLU A 253 -13.23 -0.54 0.93
N ARG A 254 -12.58 -1.00 -0.15
CA ARG A 254 -11.22 -0.61 -0.49
C ARG A 254 -11.12 0.90 -0.79
N TYR A 255 -12.07 1.46 -1.55
CA TYR A 255 -12.11 2.90 -1.82
C TYR A 255 -12.40 3.71 -0.56
N ARG A 256 -13.29 3.27 0.32
CA ARG A 256 -13.52 3.91 1.64
C ARG A 256 -12.27 3.91 2.51
N THR A 257 -11.48 2.83 2.46
CA THR A 257 -10.20 2.76 3.17
C THR A 257 -9.20 3.76 2.60
N LEU A 258 -9.12 3.88 1.28
CA LEU A 258 -8.26 4.87 0.62
C LEU A 258 -8.65 6.31 0.98
N GLU A 259 -9.96 6.63 1.02
CA GLU A 259 -10.47 7.94 1.46
C GLU A 259 -10.13 8.21 2.93
N ARG A 260 -10.33 7.23 3.83
CA ARG A 260 -10.01 7.35 5.25
C ARG A 260 -8.55 7.72 5.50
N HIS A 261 -7.64 7.17 4.70
CA HIS A 261 -6.21 7.42 4.80
C HIS A 261 -5.71 8.57 3.91
N GLU A 262 -6.63 9.35 3.33
CA GLU A 262 -6.32 10.52 2.48
C GLU A 262 -5.38 10.20 1.32
N VAL A 263 -5.50 9.00 0.75
CA VAL A 263 -4.75 8.61 -0.44
C VAL A 263 -5.33 9.35 -1.65
N LYS A 264 -4.46 9.85 -2.52
CA LYS A 264 -4.88 10.57 -3.71
C LYS A 264 -5.59 9.63 -4.69
N ILE A 265 -6.86 9.90 -4.94
CA ILE A 265 -7.73 9.21 -5.89
C ILE A 265 -8.24 10.25 -6.89
N GLU A 266 -8.48 9.85 -8.12
CA GLU A 266 -9.09 10.71 -9.12
C GLU A 266 -10.61 10.74 -8.93
N ASP A 267 -11.23 11.91 -9.11
CA ASP A 267 -12.65 12.11 -8.83
C ASP A 267 -13.54 11.14 -9.63
N HIS A 268 -13.19 10.89 -10.90
CA HIS A 268 -13.94 9.96 -11.75
C HIS A 268 -13.89 8.49 -11.26
N GLU A 269 -12.78 8.05 -10.63
CA GLU A 269 -12.68 6.71 -10.04
C GLU A 269 -13.58 6.60 -8.81
N LEU A 270 -13.59 7.64 -8.01
CA LEU A 270 -14.40 7.67 -6.79
C LEU A 270 -15.89 7.68 -7.12
N GLU A 271 -16.32 8.48 -8.10
CA GLU A 271 -17.69 8.48 -8.60
C GLU A 271 -18.10 7.12 -9.15
N LEU A 272 -17.20 6.45 -9.89
CA LEU A 272 -17.44 5.11 -10.42
C LEU A 272 -17.59 4.09 -9.27
N ALA A 273 -16.71 4.13 -8.28
CA ALA A 273 -16.75 3.23 -7.12
C ALA A 273 -18.06 3.39 -6.32
N HIS A 274 -18.52 4.63 -6.13
CA HIS A 274 -19.79 4.91 -5.44
C HIS A 274 -21.01 4.49 -6.26
N SER A 275 -20.93 4.49 -7.60
CA SER A 275 -22.03 4.11 -8.49
C SER A 275 -22.14 2.62 -8.76
N LEU A 276 -21.20 1.78 -8.29
CA LEU A 276 -21.18 0.34 -8.60
C LEU A 276 -22.48 -0.39 -8.21
N ALA A 277 -22.97 -0.15 -7.00
CA ALA A 277 -24.21 -0.77 -6.51
C ALA A 277 -25.43 -0.39 -7.36
N GLU A 278 -25.48 0.86 -7.83
CA GLU A 278 -26.56 1.36 -8.69
C GLU A 278 -26.45 0.75 -10.09
N LYS A 279 -25.25 0.73 -10.69
CA LYS A 279 -25.02 0.11 -12.01
C LYS A 279 -25.37 -1.39 -12.01
N TRP A 280 -24.98 -2.11 -10.96
CA TRP A 280 -25.35 -3.52 -10.83
C TRP A 280 -26.86 -3.71 -10.72
N ARG A 281 -27.52 -2.92 -9.88
CA ARG A 281 -28.98 -2.97 -9.71
C ARG A 281 -29.69 -2.69 -11.04
N ASP A 282 -29.24 -1.70 -11.77
CA ASP A 282 -29.80 -1.34 -13.10
C ASP A 282 -29.67 -2.50 -14.09
N LEU A 283 -28.50 -3.16 -14.14
CA LEU A 283 -28.31 -4.33 -14.99
C LEU A 283 -29.22 -5.48 -14.58
N TYR A 284 -29.30 -5.77 -13.29
CA TYR A 284 -30.15 -6.85 -12.76
C TYR A 284 -31.63 -6.63 -13.07
N VAL A 285 -32.13 -5.41 -12.82
CA VAL A 285 -33.51 -5.03 -13.13
C VAL A 285 -33.76 -5.08 -14.63
N PHE A 286 -32.81 -4.60 -15.45
CA PHE A 286 -32.89 -4.68 -16.89
C PHE A 286 -33.02 -6.13 -17.37
N ALA A 287 -32.14 -7.02 -16.90
CA ALA A 287 -32.16 -8.45 -17.24
C ALA A 287 -33.49 -9.12 -16.88
N ARG A 288 -34.00 -8.88 -15.67
CA ARG A 288 -35.29 -9.38 -15.21
C ARG A 288 -36.46 -8.83 -16.02
N THR A 289 -36.44 -7.57 -16.38
CA THR A 289 -37.47 -6.95 -17.20
C THR A 289 -37.46 -7.51 -18.61
N LYS A 290 -36.29 -7.76 -19.20
CA LYS A 290 -36.15 -8.39 -20.52
C LYS A 290 -36.66 -9.82 -20.48
N ASP A 291 -36.38 -10.59 -19.44
CA ASP A 291 -36.91 -11.96 -19.25
C ASP A 291 -38.44 -12.00 -19.29
N LEU A 292 -39.06 -11.06 -18.56
CA LEU A 292 -40.53 -10.94 -18.56
C LEU A 292 -41.11 -10.59 -19.94
N ARG A 293 -40.44 -9.69 -20.68
CA ARG A 293 -40.88 -9.30 -22.03
C ARG A 293 -40.73 -10.44 -23.03
N LEU A 294 -39.76 -11.33 -22.84
CA LEU A 294 -39.53 -12.50 -23.68
C LEU A 294 -40.51 -13.67 -23.37
N ALA A 295 -41.32 -13.55 -22.33
CA ALA A 295 -42.25 -14.64 -21.93
C ALA A 295 -43.14 -15.11 -23.10
N LYS A 296 -43.72 -14.15 -23.87
CA LYS A 296 -44.52 -14.46 -25.05
C LYS A 296 -43.71 -15.14 -26.16
N VAL A 297 -42.52 -14.63 -26.45
CA VAL A 297 -41.60 -15.20 -27.45
C VAL A 297 -41.20 -16.64 -27.08
N LYS A 298 -40.94 -16.90 -25.79
CA LYS A 298 -40.69 -18.26 -25.27
C LYS A 298 -41.87 -19.21 -25.52
N GLU A 299 -43.09 -18.73 -25.31
CA GLU A 299 -44.29 -19.51 -25.50
C GLU A 299 -44.53 -19.83 -26.97
N ASP A 300 -44.35 -18.85 -27.85
CA ASP A 300 -44.46 -19.01 -29.32
C ASP A 300 -43.42 -20.03 -29.83
N PHE A 301 -42.15 -19.92 -29.45
CA PHE A 301 -41.13 -20.91 -29.83
C PHE A 301 -41.39 -22.29 -29.21
N ARG A 302 -41.88 -22.38 -27.99
CA ARG A 302 -42.25 -23.63 -27.38
C ARG A 302 -43.40 -24.33 -28.13
N ALA A 303 -44.42 -23.58 -28.57
CA ALA A 303 -45.50 -24.09 -29.36
C ALA A 303 -45.01 -24.65 -30.71
N VAL A 304 -44.17 -23.87 -31.45
CA VAL A 304 -43.59 -24.30 -32.71
C VAL A 304 -42.72 -25.56 -32.53
N THR A 305 -41.88 -25.59 -31.49
CA THR A 305 -41.00 -26.74 -31.21
C THR A 305 -41.81 -27.99 -30.85
N THR A 306 -42.90 -27.81 -30.10
CA THR A 306 -43.79 -28.93 -29.77
C THR A 306 -44.48 -29.46 -30.99
N GLU A 307 -45.04 -28.59 -31.85
CA GLU A 307 -45.67 -28.97 -33.11
C GLU A 307 -44.68 -29.71 -34.05
N GLN A 308 -43.45 -29.19 -34.21
CA GLN A 308 -42.39 -29.86 -35.00
C GLN A 308 -42.02 -31.22 -34.41
N SER A 309 -41.94 -31.34 -33.08
CA SER A 309 -41.61 -32.59 -32.40
C SER A 309 -42.75 -33.64 -32.58
N GLU A 310 -43.99 -33.20 -32.48
CA GLU A 310 -45.17 -34.07 -32.71
C GLU A 310 -45.23 -34.52 -34.19
N ALA A 311 -45.04 -33.60 -35.12
CA ALA A 311 -44.98 -33.94 -36.57
C ALA A 311 -43.84 -34.93 -36.88
N PHE A 312 -42.68 -34.73 -36.27
CA PHE A 312 -41.54 -35.65 -36.44
C PHE A 312 -41.80 -37.03 -35.83
N GLN A 313 -42.47 -37.07 -34.66
CA GLN A 313 -42.89 -38.37 -34.06
C GLN A 313 -43.87 -39.11 -34.96
N GLU A 314 -44.79 -38.41 -35.59
CA GLU A 314 -45.74 -39.01 -36.51
C GLU A 314 -45.06 -39.53 -37.80
N GLU A 315 -44.13 -38.71 -38.37
CA GLU A 315 -43.28 -39.13 -39.49
C GLU A 315 -42.50 -40.42 -39.16
N LEU A 316 -41.94 -40.53 -37.96
CA LEU A 316 -41.25 -41.73 -37.49
C LEU A 316 -42.19 -42.94 -37.33
N LYS A 317 -43.43 -42.72 -36.81
CA LYS A 317 -44.42 -43.78 -36.72
C LYS A 317 -44.87 -44.28 -38.08
N GLU A 318 -45.10 -43.39 -39.03
CA GLU A 318 -45.42 -43.73 -40.41
C GLU A 318 -44.30 -44.54 -41.07
N LEU A 319 -43.07 -44.05 -40.94
CA LEU A 319 -41.87 -44.75 -41.47
C LEU A 319 -41.73 -46.15 -40.87
N ARG A 320 -41.97 -46.26 -39.55
CA ARG A 320 -41.98 -47.57 -38.87
C ARG A 320 -43.07 -48.48 -39.38
N THR A 321 -44.25 -47.95 -39.60
CA THR A 321 -45.41 -48.74 -40.10
C THR A 321 -45.14 -49.19 -41.54
N GLN A 322 -44.65 -48.35 -42.42
CA GLN A 322 -44.23 -48.65 -43.77
C GLN A 322 -43.10 -49.71 -43.80
N PHE A 323 -42.14 -49.63 -42.92
CA PHE A 323 -41.07 -50.62 -42.81
C PHE A 323 -41.58 -52.01 -42.44
N TYR A 324 -42.63 -52.10 -41.61
CA TYR A 324 -43.23 -53.38 -41.23
C TYR A 324 -44.21 -53.92 -42.29
N SER A 325 -44.86 -53.05 -43.08
CA SER A 325 -45.83 -53.46 -44.09
C SER A 325 -45.15 -53.83 -45.45
N ASP A 326 -44.22 -52.96 -45.87
CA ASP A 326 -43.63 -53.03 -47.23
C ASP A 326 -42.11 -53.27 -47.21
N GLY A 327 -41.49 -53.32 -46.04
CA GLY A 327 -40.07 -53.54 -45.85
C GLY A 327 -39.66 -55.03 -46.06
N PRO A 328 -38.33 -55.28 -46.04
CA PRO A 328 -37.75 -56.59 -46.33
C PRO A 328 -38.15 -57.71 -45.35
N ILE A 329 -38.84 -57.38 -44.25
CA ILE A 329 -39.29 -58.30 -43.20
C ILE A 329 -40.63 -58.98 -43.59
N ALA A 330 -41.36 -58.45 -44.58
CA ALA A 330 -42.72 -58.91 -44.90
C ALA A 330 -42.78 -60.25 -45.66
N GLY A 331 -41.66 -60.92 -45.95
CA GLY A 331 -41.61 -62.26 -46.50
C GLY A 331 -42.11 -62.42 -47.95
N LYS A 332 -42.40 -61.30 -48.61
CA LYS A 332 -42.97 -61.23 -49.96
C LYS A 332 -41.98 -60.72 -51.05
N VAL A 333 -40.76 -60.41 -50.60
CA VAL A 333 -39.78 -59.68 -51.44
C VAL A 333 -38.60 -60.61 -51.80
N SER A 334 -38.09 -60.56 -53.04
CA SER A 334 -36.89 -61.29 -53.43
C SER A 334 -35.64 -60.80 -52.72
N LEU A 335 -34.59 -61.60 -52.60
CA LEU A 335 -33.38 -61.24 -51.89
C LEU A 335 -32.74 -59.95 -52.45
N GLU A 336 -32.74 -59.78 -53.76
CA GLU A 336 -32.16 -58.60 -54.41
C GLU A 336 -32.96 -57.33 -54.19
N GLU A 337 -34.29 -57.42 -54.26
CA GLU A 337 -35.17 -56.30 -53.91
C GLU A 337 -35.11 -55.96 -52.41
N GLY A 338 -34.98 -56.97 -51.54
CA GLY A 338 -34.83 -56.77 -50.11
C GLY A 338 -33.59 -56.00 -49.74
N VAL A 339 -32.48 -56.24 -50.41
CA VAL A 339 -31.23 -55.45 -50.17
C VAL A 339 -31.41 -54.01 -50.63
N LEU A 340 -32.05 -53.77 -51.79
CA LEU A 340 -32.30 -52.39 -52.28
C LEU A 340 -33.21 -51.63 -51.28
N LEU A 341 -34.30 -52.24 -50.83
CA LEU A 341 -35.19 -51.66 -49.82
C LEU A 341 -34.47 -51.37 -48.49
N MET A 342 -33.57 -52.22 -48.01
CA MET A 342 -32.76 -52.00 -46.84
C MET A 342 -31.89 -50.77 -46.96
N VAL A 343 -31.24 -50.54 -48.14
CA VAL A 343 -30.42 -49.34 -48.38
C VAL A 343 -31.29 -48.09 -48.39
N ASP A 344 -32.48 -48.12 -49.00
CA ASP A 344 -33.39 -46.96 -49.06
C ASP A 344 -33.95 -46.60 -47.71
N TYR A 345 -34.35 -47.58 -46.90
CA TYR A 345 -34.75 -47.32 -45.53
C TYR A 345 -33.59 -46.84 -44.64
N ALA A 346 -32.37 -47.35 -44.85
CA ALA A 346 -31.20 -46.87 -44.09
C ALA A 346 -30.89 -45.41 -44.43
N GLU A 347 -30.94 -45.01 -45.72
CA GLU A 347 -30.79 -43.61 -46.10
C GLU A 347 -31.87 -42.69 -45.52
N THR A 348 -33.12 -43.16 -45.52
CA THR A 348 -34.26 -42.41 -44.94
C THR A 348 -34.11 -42.27 -43.43
N LEU A 349 -33.63 -43.31 -42.77
CA LEU A 349 -33.33 -43.26 -41.34
C LEU A 349 -32.18 -42.32 -41.00
N GLN A 350 -31.11 -42.28 -41.84
CA GLN A 350 -30.05 -41.34 -41.72
C GLN A 350 -30.52 -39.88 -41.88
N LYS A 351 -31.43 -39.60 -42.79
CA LYS A 351 -32.08 -38.29 -42.96
C LYS A 351 -32.89 -37.92 -41.75
N CYS A 352 -33.61 -38.83 -41.12
CA CYS A 352 -34.34 -38.60 -39.87
C CYS A 352 -33.40 -38.35 -38.68
N VAL A 353 -32.26 -39.06 -38.60
CA VAL A 353 -31.25 -38.81 -37.58
C VAL A 353 -30.62 -37.42 -37.74
N ALA A 354 -30.30 -37.02 -39.01
CA ALA A 354 -29.79 -35.68 -39.28
C ALA A 354 -30.80 -34.58 -38.92
N LYS A 355 -32.12 -34.78 -39.18
CA LYS A 355 -33.18 -33.87 -38.74
C LYS A 355 -33.22 -33.74 -37.19
N LYS A 356 -33.07 -34.83 -36.45
CA LYS A 356 -33.06 -34.84 -34.97
C LYS A 356 -31.88 -34.05 -34.40
N THR A 357 -30.74 -34.04 -35.08
CA THR A 357 -29.52 -33.31 -34.62
C THR A 357 -29.55 -31.83 -34.97
N SER A 358 -30.37 -31.40 -35.95
CA SER A 358 -30.54 -30.01 -36.37
C SER A 358 -31.75 -29.31 -35.78
N SER A 359 -32.63 -30.02 -35.03
CA SER A 359 -33.75 -29.49 -34.29
C SER A 359 -33.40 -29.45 -32.78
#